data_9cacf12adee8d5e879e81e9301edc769
#
_entry.id   9cacf12adee8d5e879e81e9301edc769
#
_cell.length_a   1.000
_cell.length_b   1.000
_cell.length_c   1.000
_cell.angle_alpha   90.00
_cell.angle_beta   90.00
_cell.angle_gamma   90.00
#
_symmetry.space_group_name_H-M   'P 1'
#
loop_
_entity.id
_entity.type
_entity.pdbx_description
1 polymer ?
#
loop_
_entity_poly.entity_id
_entity_poly.type
_entity_poly.pdbx_seq_one_letter_code
_entity_poly.pdbx_strand_id
1 'polypeptide(L)'
;MQHQSISDQLSPIKPDKNWRIWWNLLRPHTLTAAFIPVTLGTVLALPSDQIHVGLFLAMLFASMFIQIATNMFNEYFDYVRGLDNEKSVGIGGAIVRNGVKPKTVLGLAYALFALSLLLGIYICMMSSWWIALIGLICMAAGYFYTGGPVPIAYTPFGELVSGAFMGLGIILISFYIQTGTLTSKAVLISLPISILVGAILLSNNIRDLDGDKENGRKTLAILAGRKAAVNILLSMFVISYVLIFVYIFMDIVGLWSLLVLLSVPKAYTAIKEFKQKEKPIELMNAMKSTAQTNTFFGFLLTIALILQYYLA
;
A
#
# COMPACT_ATOMS: atom_id res chain seq x y z
N MET A 1 -46.92 15.45 -2.02
CA MET A 1 -45.91 14.60 -1.35
C MET A 1 -44.52 15.07 -1.80
N GLN A 2 -43.83 15.75 -0.90
CA GLN A 2 -42.50 16.38 -1.19
C GLN A 2 -41.44 15.30 -1.33
N HIS A 3 -40.81 15.25 -2.49
CA HIS A 3 -39.53 14.58 -2.66
C HIS A 3 -38.48 15.36 -1.85
N GLN A 4 -38.29 15.04 -0.59
CA GLN A 4 -37.07 15.41 0.15
C GLN A 4 -35.90 14.65 -0.48
N SER A 5 -35.03 15.41 -1.11
CA SER A 5 -33.83 14.87 -1.73
C SER A 5 -32.93 14.25 -0.65
N ILE A 6 -32.40 13.07 -0.95
CA ILE A 6 -31.43 12.31 -0.10
C ILE A 6 -30.17 13.13 0.22
N SER A 7 -30.01 14.31 -0.39
CA SER A 7 -28.88 15.23 -0.20
C SER A 7 -28.78 15.87 1.20
N ASP A 8 -29.82 15.84 2.02
CA ASP A 8 -29.87 16.59 3.29
C ASP A 8 -29.43 15.81 4.54
N GLN A 9 -28.96 14.56 4.40
CA GLN A 9 -28.60 13.72 5.55
C GLN A 9 -27.10 13.53 5.79
N LEU A 10 -26.23 14.05 4.95
CA LEU A 10 -24.79 14.04 5.21
C LEU A 10 -24.37 15.35 5.84
N SER A 11 -24.31 15.41 7.17
CA SER A 11 -23.66 16.52 7.86
C SER A 11 -22.23 16.68 7.28
N PRO A 12 -21.83 17.88 6.86
CA PRO A 12 -20.51 18.10 6.32
C PRO A 12 -19.46 17.63 7.33
N ILE A 13 -18.50 16.80 6.88
CA ILE A 13 -17.42 16.30 7.72
C ILE A 13 -16.66 17.52 8.24
N LYS A 14 -16.62 17.72 9.57
CA LYS A 14 -15.99 18.89 10.19
C LYS A 14 -14.52 18.97 9.81
N PRO A 15 -13.97 20.19 9.57
CA PRO A 15 -12.54 20.39 9.36
C PRO A 15 -11.71 19.81 10.49
N ASP A 16 -10.54 19.24 10.14
CA ASP A 16 -9.60 18.70 11.11
C ASP A 16 -8.90 19.79 11.91
N LYS A 17 -8.43 19.50 13.13
CA LYS A 17 -7.55 20.40 13.88
C LYS A 17 -6.13 20.39 13.27
N ASN A 18 -5.42 21.54 13.33
CA ASN A 18 -4.16 21.85 12.64
C ASN A 18 -3.19 20.67 12.42
N TRP A 19 -2.75 19.96 13.47
CA TRP A 19 -1.79 18.86 13.31
C TRP A 19 -2.39 17.62 12.66
N ARG A 20 -3.72 17.37 12.84
CA ARG A 20 -4.43 16.22 12.25
C ARG A 20 -4.55 16.35 10.74
N ILE A 21 -4.56 17.56 10.19
CA ILE A 21 -4.56 17.80 8.75
C ILE A 21 -3.33 17.13 8.12
N TRP A 22 -2.16 17.45 8.67
CA TRP A 22 -0.88 16.89 8.20
C TRP A 22 -0.80 15.38 8.43
N TRP A 23 -1.22 14.90 9.60
CA TRP A 23 -1.27 13.48 9.91
C TRP A 23 -2.16 12.70 8.93
N ASN A 24 -3.34 13.22 8.61
CA ASN A 24 -4.26 12.62 7.65
C ASN A 24 -3.70 12.66 6.22
N LEU A 25 -2.99 13.73 5.86
CA LEU A 25 -2.32 13.87 4.56
C LEU A 25 -1.20 12.84 4.37
N LEU A 26 -0.45 12.51 5.42
CA LEU A 26 0.57 11.44 5.41
C LEU A 26 -0.03 10.05 5.18
N ARG A 27 -1.31 9.85 5.51
CA ARG A 27 -2.03 8.54 5.46
C ARG A 27 -1.25 7.43 6.18
N PRO A 28 -0.99 7.50 7.50
CA PRO A 28 -0.10 6.57 8.22
C PRO A 28 -0.46 5.09 8.06
N HIS A 29 -1.74 4.79 7.88
CA HIS A 29 -2.22 3.42 7.65
C HIS A 29 -1.70 2.80 6.34
N THR A 30 -1.27 3.62 5.36
CA THR A 30 -0.67 3.13 4.11
C THR A 30 0.84 2.94 4.23
N LEU A 31 1.49 3.56 5.23
CA LEU A 31 2.94 3.46 5.42
C LEU A 31 3.39 2.04 5.80
N THR A 32 2.49 1.21 6.32
CA THR A 32 2.78 -0.20 6.56
C THR A 32 3.10 -0.96 5.28
N ALA A 33 2.59 -0.51 4.13
CA ALA A 33 2.94 -1.04 2.82
C ALA A 33 4.36 -0.66 2.35
N ALA A 34 5.06 0.26 3.04
CA ALA A 34 6.48 0.53 2.85
C ALA A 34 7.33 -0.12 3.96
N PHE A 35 6.93 0.08 5.22
CA PHE A 35 7.67 -0.43 6.39
C PHE A 35 7.81 -1.96 6.39
N ILE A 36 6.71 -2.69 6.20
CA ILE A 36 6.70 -4.17 6.24
C ILE A 36 7.60 -4.76 5.14
N PRO A 37 7.49 -4.37 3.85
CA PRO A 37 8.36 -4.90 2.81
C PRO A 37 9.85 -4.63 3.05
N VAL A 38 10.22 -3.44 3.51
CA VAL A 38 11.63 -3.12 3.80
C VAL A 38 12.16 -4.00 4.93
N THR A 39 11.40 -4.14 6.02
CA THR A 39 11.80 -4.97 7.16
C THR A 39 11.90 -6.44 6.76
N LEU A 40 10.91 -6.97 6.02
CA LEU A 40 10.91 -8.35 5.57
C LEU A 40 12.10 -8.64 4.63
N GLY A 41 12.37 -7.75 3.65
CA GLY A 41 13.50 -7.90 2.73
C GLY A 41 14.84 -7.89 3.46
N THR A 42 15.00 -7.04 4.48
CA THR A 42 16.20 -7.01 5.33
C THR A 42 16.33 -8.27 6.18
N VAL A 43 15.23 -8.77 6.78
CA VAL A 43 15.25 -10.01 7.58
C VAL A 43 15.56 -11.24 6.74
N LEU A 44 15.11 -11.27 5.48
CA LEU A 44 15.50 -12.33 4.54
C LEU A 44 17.00 -12.39 4.28
N ALA A 45 17.72 -11.28 4.50
CA ALA A 45 19.18 -11.21 4.35
C ALA A 45 19.96 -11.68 5.61
N LEU A 46 19.31 -11.97 6.74
CA LEU A 46 19.98 -12.44 7.97
C LEU A 46 20.99 -13.59 7.74
N PRO A 47 20.67 -14.62 6.89
CA PRO A 47 21.62 -15.69 6.64
C PRO A 47 22.92 -15.26 5.93
N SER A 48 23.04 -14.03 5.46
CA SER A 48 24.29 -13.50 4.88
C SER A 48 25.28 -12.97 5.93
N ASP A 49 24.88 -12.96 7.20
CA ASP A 49 25.66 -12.47 8.36
C ASP A 49 26.12 -11.00 8.29
N GLN A 50 25.60 -10.23 7.33
CA GLN A 50 26.01 -8.85 7.10
C GLN A 50 24.79 -7.94 6.92
N ILE A 51 24.20 -7.50 8.04
CA ILE A 51 23.11 -6.49 7.98
C ILE A 51 23.69 -5.09 8.14
N HIS A 52 23.63 -4.30 7.08
CA HIS A 52 23.99 -2.89 7.09
C HIS A 52 22.83 -2.03 7.57
N VAL A 53 22.82 -1.66 8.85
CA VAL A 53 21.75 -0.84 9.45
C VAL A 53 21.56 0.49 8.71
N GLY A 54 22.63 1.12 8.23
CA GLY A 54 22.54 2.35 7.43
C GLY A 54 21.75 2.17 6.13
N LEU A 55 21.96 1.06 5.41
CA LEU A 55 21.18 0.73 4.20
C LEU A 55 19.72 0.41 4.53
N PHE A 56 19.47 -0.32 5.63
CA PHE A 56 18.10 -0.56 6.10
C PHE A 56 17.36 0.75 6.39
N LEU A 57 17.96 1.67 7.15
CA LEU A 57 17.35 2.96 7.49
C LEU A 57 17.16 3.85 6.25
N ALA A 58 18.15 3.90 5.36
CA ALA A 58 18.05 4.66 4.12
C ALA A 58 16.91 4.14 3.23
N MET A 59 16.80 2.82 3.06
CA MET A 59 15.73 2.19 2.28
C MET A 59 14.36 2.40 2.94
N LEU A 60 14.29 2.30 4.26
CA LEU A 60 13.07 2.53 5.03
C LEU A 60 12.54 3.96 4.83
N PHE A 61 13.38 4.96 5.07
CA PHE A 61 12.97 6.35 4.92
C PHE A 61 12.71 6.72 3.46
N ALA A 62 13.52 6.25 2.50
CA ALA A 62 13.28 6.48 1.09
C ALA A 62 11.90 5.94 0.64
N SER A 63 11.59 4.69 1.01
CA SER A 63 10.29 4.07 0.69
C SER A 63 9.13 4.80 1.36
N MET A 64 9.27 5.20 2.62
CA MET A 64 8.24 5.97 3.33
C MET A 64 8.03 7.35 2.71
N PHE A 65 9.09 8.06 2.32
CA PHE A 65 8.98 9.37 1.68
C PHE A 65 8.33 9.28 0.29
N ILE A 66 8.67 8.26 -0.50
CA ILE A 66 8.00 8.00 -1.79
C ILE A 66 6.51 7.72 -1.57
N GLN A 67 6.16 6.90 -0.56
CA GLN A 67 4.77 6.58 -0.25
C GLN A 67 3.98 7.82 0.19
N ILE A 68 4.56 8.65 1.07
CA ILE A 68 3.93 9.90 1.51
C ILE A 68 3.76 10.86 0.32
N ALA A 69 4.80 11.01 -0.49
CA ALA A 69 4.74 11.85 -1.69
C ALA A 69 3.66 11.37 -2.67
N THR A 70 3.55 10.06 -2.89
CA THR A 70 2.48 9.47 -3.72
C THR A 70 1.10 9.80 -3.16
N ASN A 71 0.90 9.73 -1.84
CA ASN A 71 -0.35 10.14 -1.20
C ASN A 71 -0.66 11.64 -1.42
N MET A 72 0.37 12.49 -1.38
CA MET A 72 0.23 13.92 -1.65
C MET A 72 -0.04 14.22 -3.13
N PHE A 73 0.59 13.48 -4.06
CA PHE A 73 0.24 13.57 -5.49
C PHE A 73 -1.20 13.14 -5.72
N ASN A 74 -1.67 12.07 -5.08
CA ASN A 74 -3.07 11.64 -5.17
C ASN A 74 -4.01 12.77 -4.74
N GLU A 75 -3.79 13.37 -3.57
CA GLU A 75 -4.58 14.48 -3.05
C GLU A 75 -4.60 15.67 -4.01
N TYR A 76 -3.43 16.05 -4.56
CA TYR A 76 -3.31 17.16 -5.49
C TYR A 76 -4.00 16.88 -6.83
N PHE A 77 -3.73 15.73 -7.45
CA PHE A 77 -4.28 15.43 -8.78
C PHE A 77 -5.78 15.12 -8.74
N ASP A 78 -6.27 14.48 -7.66
CA ASP A 78 -7.70 14.25 -7.49
C ASP A 78 -8.44 15.58 -7.29
N TYR A 79 -7.86 16.54 -6.56
CA TYR A 79 -8.37 17.91 -6.47
C TYR A 79 -8.40 18.61 -7.84
N VAL A 80 -7.28 18.63 -8.58
CA VAL A 80 -7.18 19.33 -9.87
C VAL A 80 -8.16 18.76 -10.91
N ARG A 81 -8.44 17.46 -10.84
CA ARG A 81 -9.39 16.78 -11.74
C ARG A 81 -10.85 16.86 -11.26
N GLY A 82 -11.11 17.49 -10.12
CA GLY A 82 -12.46 17.63 -9.55
C GLY A 82 -13.03 16.33 -8.98
N LEU A 83 -12.19 15.31 -8.75
CA LEU A 83 -12.60 14.04 -8.14
C LEU A 83 -12.87 14.20 -6.65
N ASP A 84 -12.04 15.00 -5.98
CA ASP A 84 -12.22 15.35 -4.58
C ASP A 84 -13.11 16.60 -4.48
N ASN A 85 -14.22 16.45 -3.79
CA ASN A 85 -15.19 17.50 -3.50
C ASN A 85 -15.63 17.42 -2.03
N GLU A 86 -16.45 18.34 -1.57
CA GLU A 86 -16.94 18.41 -0.18
C GLU A 86 -17.70 17.15 0.28
N LYS A 87 -18.18 16.31 -0.67
CA LYS A 87 -18.89 15.06 -0.40
C LYS A 87 -17.98 13.83 -0.40
N SER A 88 -16.71 14.00 -0.75
CA SER A 88 -15.75 12.88 -0.80
C SER A 88 -15.45 12.33 0.59
N VAL A 89 -15.66 11.02 0.78
CA VAL A 89 -15.55 10.33 2.08
C VAL A 89 -14.11 9.84 2.36
N GLY A 90 -13.15 10.10 1.50
CA GLY A 90 -11.76 9.63 1.61
C GLY A 90 -11.01 10.12 2.86
N ILE A 91 -9.90 9.45 3.20
CA ILE A 91 -9.03 9.80 4.35
C ILE A 91 -8.18 11.06 4.06
N GLY A 92 -8.14 11.55 2.85
CA GLY A 92 -7.53 12.83 2.48
C GLY A 92 -8.40 14.04 2.86
N GLY A 93 -8.32 15.08 2.06
CA GLY A 93 -9.15 16.28 2.20
C GLY A 93 -8.40 17.44 2.85
N ALA A 94 -7.08 17.42 2.82
CA ALA A 94 -6.26 18.55 3.24
C ALA A 94 -6.57 19.79 2.40
N ILE A 95 -6.74 19.62 1.09
CA ILE A 95 -7.05 20.72 0.17
C ILE A 95 -8.53 21.11 0.29
N VAL A 96 -9.45 20.17 0.04
CA VAL A 96 -10.88 20.48 -0.10
C VAL A 96 -11.53 20.80 1.25
N ARG A 97 -11.31 19.96 2.27
CA ARG A 97 -11.98 20.11 3.58
C ARG A 97 -11.28 21.08 4.52
N ASN A 98 -9.95 21.17 4.41
CA ASN A 98 -9.13 21.90 5.37
C ASN A 98 -8.48 23.16 4.78
N GLY A 99 -8.72 23.47 3.49
CA GLY A 99 -8.28 24.71 2.85
C GLY A 99 -6.76 24.85 2.68
N VAL A 100 -6.00 23.73 2.72
CA VAL A 100 -4.56 23.77 2.45
C VAL A 100 -4.33 24.12 0.98
N LYS A 101 -3.42 25.05 0.71
CA LYS A 101 -3.12 25.48 -0.66
C LYS A 101 -2.60 24.29 -1.49
N PRO A 102 -3.18 23.99 -2.68
CA PRO A 102 -2.74 22.87 -3.52
C PRO A 102 -1.25 22.90 -3.84
N LYS A 103 -0.69 24.10 -4.11
CA LYS A 103 0.75 24.29 -4.35
C LYS A 103 1.62 23.89 -3.17
N THR A 104 1.14 24.01 -1.93
CA THR A 104 1.87 23.57 -0.73
C THR A 104 1.94 22.04 -0.69
N VAL A 105 0.83 21.35 -0.95
CA VAL A 105 0.79 19.88 -1.00
C VAL A 105 1.71 19.35 -2.09
N LEU A 106 1.65 19.92 -3.29
CA LEU A 106 2.51 19.57 -4.41
C LEU A 106 3.99 19.82 -4.11
N GLY A 107 4.34 20.97 -3.54
CA GLY A 107 5.70 21.31 -3.15
C GLY A 107 6.28 20.34 -2.12
N LEU A 108 5.50 19.94 -1.12
CA LEU A 108 5.90 18.92 -0.14
C LEU A 108 6.11 17.55 -0.79
N ALA A 109 5.26 17.15 -1.75
CA ALA A 109 5.45 15.90 -2.49
C ALA A 109 6.80 15.88 -3.24
N TYR A 110 7.13 16.95 -3.95
CA TYR A 110 8.43 17.04 -4.63
C TYR A 110 9.61 17.13 -3.66
N ALA A 111 9.47 17.79 -2.52
CA ALA A 111 10.52 17.83 -1.48
C ALA A 111 10.80 16.42 -0.94
N LEU A 112 9.76 15.63 -0.67
CA LEU A 112 9.91 14.24 -0.22
C LEU A 112 10.54 13.35 -1.31
N PHE A 113 10.21 13.55 -2.58
CA PHE A 113 10.88 12.88 -3.70
C PHE A 113 12.36 13.24 -3.76
N ALA A 114 12.71 14.51 -3.58
CA ALA A 114 14.11 14.94 -3.54
C ALA A 114 14.87 14.31 -2.37
N LEU A 115 14.27 14.23 -1.18
CA LEU A 115 14.86 13.54 -0.03
C LEU A 115 15.04 12.04 -0.31
N SER A 116 14.05 11.39 -0.95
CA SER A 116 14.16 9.99 -1.35
C SER A 116 15.28 9.77 -2.36
N LEU A 117 15.47 10.71 -3.31
CA LEU A 117 16.56 10.66 -4.28
C LEU A 117 17.93 10.74 -3.60
N LEU A 118 18.10 11.64 -2.61
CA LEU A 118 19.34 11.74 -1.85
C LEU A 118 19.66 10.45 -1.09
N LEU A 119 18.65 9.84 -0.46
CA LEU A 119 18.81 8.54 0.19
C LEU A 119 19.10 7.43 -0.85
N GLY A 120 18.47 7.49 -2.04
CA GLY A 120 18.73 6.59 -3.16
C GLY A 120 20.19 6.68 -3.64
N ILE A 121 20.76 7.89 -3.75
CA ILE A 121 22.18 8.09 -4.08
C ILE A 121 23.08 7.41 -3.05
N TYR A 122 22.79 7.59 -1.74
CA TYR A 122 23.53 6.91 -0.68
C TYR A 122 23.45 5.37 -0.84
N ILE A 123 22.26 4.82 -1.09
CA ILE A 123 22.07 3.39 -1.32
C ILE A 123 22.89 2.91 -2.53
N CYS A 124 22.90 3.67 -3.63
CA CYS A 124 23.67 3.33 -4.83
C CYS A 124 25.18 3.32 -4.56
N MET A 125 25.70 4.29 -3.81
CA MET A 125 27.11 4.38 -3.43
C MET A 125 27.56 3.20 -2.56
N MET A 126 26.65 2.72 -1.68
CA MET A 126 26.96 1.64 -0.73
C MET A 126 26.65 0.25 -1.27
N SER A 127 25.89 0.13 -2.37
CA SER A 127 25.45 -1.16 -2.94
C SER A 127 25.75 -1.22 -4.44
N SER A 128 24.83 -0.77 -5.29
CA SER A 128 24.98 -0.86 -6.75
C SER A 128 24.24 0.26 -7.47
N TRP A 129 24.86 0.82 -8.53
CA TRP A 129 24.26 1.86 -9.36
C TRP A 129 23.06 1.38 -10.19
N TRP A 130 22.86 0.08 -10.37
CA TRP A 130 21.63 -0.46 -10.97
C TRP A 130 20.39 -0.10 -10.14
N ILE A 131 20.54 0.10 -8.83
CA ILE A 131 19.46 0.55 -7.94
C ILE A 131 18.95 1.94 -8.35
N ALA A 132 19.80 2.81 -8.90
CA ALA A 132 19.38 4.13 -9.39
C ALA A 132 18.29 3.99 -10.47
N LEU A 133 18.49 3.11 -11.44
CA LEU A 133 17.49 2.87 -12.50
C LEU A 133 16.18 2.35 -11.91
N ILE A 134 16.25 1.35 -11.04
CA ILE A 134 15.07 0.75 -10.39
C ILE A 134 14.36 1.78 -9.53
N GLY A 135 15.10 2.57 -8.74
CA GLY A 135 14.56 3.62 -7.89
C GLY A 135 13.84 4.71 -8.69
N LEU A 136 14.41 5.14 -9.82
CA LEU A 136 13.76 6.09 -10.71
C LEU A 136 12.48 5.54 -11.34
N ILE A 137 12.46 4.25 -11.71
CA ILE A 137 11.24 3.58 -12.19
C ILE A 137 10.17 3.54 -11.09
N CYS A 138 10.55 3.22 -9.84
CA CYS A 138 9.63 3.23 -8.70
C CYS A 138 9.04 4.63 -8.43
N MET A 139 9.88 5.67 -8.47
CA MET A 139 9.43 7.05 -8.31
C MET A 139 8.51 7.48 -9.47
N ALA A 140 8.85 7.11 -10.71
CA ALA A 140 7.99 7.36 -11.87
C ALA A 140 6.63 6.66 -11.72
N ALA A 141 6.62 5.39 -11.29
CA ALA A 141 5.38 4.66 -11.02
C ALA A 141 4.54 5.35 -9.93
N GLY A 142 5.15 5.84 -8.86
CA GLY A 142 4.47 6.60 -7.80
C GLY A 142 3.87 7.92 -8.31
N TYR A 143 4.59 8.66 -9.16
CA TYR A 143 4.06 9.88 -9.77
C TYR A 143 2.93 9.58 -10.77
N PHE A 144 3.16 8.66 -11.73
CA PHE A 144 2.19 8.30 -12.76
C PHE A 144 1.02 7.48 -12.24
N TYR A 145 1.07 7.09 -10.98
CA TYR A 145 -0.06 6.40 -10.35
C TYR A 145 -1.33 7.24 -10.42
N THR A 146 -1.24 8.55 -10.11
CA THR A 146 -2.35 9.51 -10.24
C THR A 146 -2.02 10.69 -11.15
N GLY A 147 -0.76 10.96 -11.46
CA GLY A 147 -0.29 12.01 -12.35
C GLY A 147 -0.32 11.62 -13.82
N GLY A 148 0.02 12.58 -14.68
CA GLY A 148 0.12 12.36 -16.13
C GLY A 148 -1.22 12.28 -16.89
N PRO A 149 -1.17 12.01 -18.20
CA PRO A 149 -2.36 12.02 -19.06
C PRO A 149 -3.26 10.80 -18.87
N VAL A 150 -2.69 9.63 -18.55
CA VAL A 150 -3.40 8.38 -18.28
C VAL A 150 -2.89 7.78 -16.96
N PRO A 151 -3.49 8.15 -15.82
CA PRO A 151 -3.07 7.64 -14.53
C PRO A 151 -3.30 6.12 -14.39
N ILE A 152 -2.36 5.43 -13.75
CA ILE A 152 -2.50 3.99 -13.48
C ILE A 152 -3.75 3.71 -12.63
N ALA A 153 -4.08 4.60 -11.69
CA ALA A 153 -5.28 4.53 -10.85
C ALA A 153 -6.60 4.54 -11.63
N TYR A 154 -6.59 4.95 -12.91
CA TYR A 154 -7.77 4.94 -13.78
C TYR A 154 -7.93 3.62 -14.55
N THR A 155 -6.97 2.72 -14.43
CA THR A 155 -6.88 1.47 -15.19
C THR A 155 -7.15 0.25 -14.29
N PRO A 156 -7.44 -0.93 -14.85
CA PRO A 156 -7.59 -2.15 -14.07
C PRO A 156 -6.27 -2.75 -13.58
N PHE A 157 -5.14 -2.11 -13.84
CA PHE A 157 -3.81 -2.60 -13.47
C PHE A 157 -3.29 -2.02 -12.15
N GLY A 158 -4.05 -1.15 -11.49
CA GLY A 158 -3.65 -0.49 -10.26
C GLY A 158 -3.19 -1.47 -9.17
N GLU A 159 -3.98 -2.53 -8.93
CA GLU A 159 -3.70 -3.55 -7.92
C GLU A 159 -2.41 -4.32 -8.22
N LEU A 160 -2.20 -4.68 -9.50
CA LEU A 160 -1.01 -5.38 -9.95
C LEU A 160 0.24 -4.50 -9.77
N VAL A 161 0.16 -3.24 -10.22
CA VAL A 161 1.26 -2.28 -10.09
C VAL A 161 1.59 -2.01 -8.64
N SER A 162 0.58 -1.78 -7.80
CA SER A 162 0.78 -1.57 -6.36
C SER A 162 1.47 -2.78 -5.71
N GLY A 163 0.98 -4.00 -5.95
CA GLY A 163 1.59 -5.23 -5.45
C GLY A 163 3.01 -5.43 -5.95
N ALA A 164 3.24 -5.24 -7.25
CA ALA A 164 4.56 -5.42 -7.86
C ALA A 164 5.60 -4.44 -7.33
N PHE A 165 5.30 -3.15 -7.24
CA PHE A 165 6.27 -2.15 -6.79
C PHE A 165 6.40 -2.10 -5.27
N MET A 166 5.29 -2.03 -4.52
CA MET A 166 5.31 -1.83 -3.07
C MET A 166 5.45 -3.15 -2.29
N GLY A 167 4.92 -4.25 -2.82
CA GLY A 167 5.09 -5.57 -2.22
C GLY A 167 6.40 -6.21 -2.66
N LEU A 168 6.42 -6.75 -3.88
CA LEU A 168 7.56 -7.49 -4.42
C LEU A 168 8.82 -6.62 -4.55
N GLY A 169 8.71 -5.46 -5.22
CA GLY A 169 9.84 -4.60 -5.56
C GLY A 169 10.60 -4.13 -4.32
N ILE A 170 9.91 -3.57 -3.33
CA ILE A 170 10.54 -3.07 -2.10
C ILE A 170 11.25 -4.21 -1.35
N ILE A 171 10.64 -5.41 -1.24
CA ILE A 171 11.25 -6.56 -0.56
C ILE A 171 12.55 -6.96 -1.28
N LEU A 172 12.50 -7.11 -2.61
CA LEU A 172 13.66 -7.54 -3.39
C LEU A 172 14.78 -6.51 -3.40
N ILE A 173 14.47 -5.21 -3.48
CA ILE A 173 15.48 -4.14 -3.37
C ILE A 173 16.11 -4.18 -1.97
N SER A 174 15.28 -4.29 -0.91
CA SER A 174 15.77 -4.33 0.47
C SER A 174 16.65 -5.56 0.74
N PHE A 175 16.33 -6.70 0.16
CA PHE A 175 17.14 -7.90 0.20
C PHE A 175 18.46 -7.70 -0.59
N TYR A 176 18.36 -7.20 -1.83
CA TYR A 176 19.51 -7.03 -2.71
C TYR A 176 20.55 -6.05 -2.16
N ILE A 177 20.13 -4.92 -1.59
CA ILE A 177 21.08 -3.93 -1.04
C ILE A 177 21.85 -4.47 0.17
N GLN A 178 21.34 -5.51 0.84
CA GLN A 178 22.03 -6.19 1.94
C GLN A 178 22.95 -7.31 1.46
N THR A 179 22.59 -8.04 0.39
CA THR A 179 23.24 -9.28 -0.02
C THR A 179 24.02 -9.19 -1.33
N GLY A 180 23.78 -8.16 -2.14
CA GLY A 180 24.32 -8.02 -3.49
C GLY A 180 23.75 -9.00 -4.52
N THR A 181 22.80 -9.86 -4.14
CA THR A 181 22.26 -10.92 -5.00
C THR A 181 20.73 -11.00 -4.90
N LEU A 182 20.09 -11.70 -5.83
CA LEU A 182 18.67 -12.07 -5.75
C LEU A 182 18.56 -13.59 -5.69
N THR A 183 17.64 -14.09 -4.86
CA THR A 183 17.38 -15.53 -4.73
C THR A 183 15.93 -15.86 -5.06
N SER A 184 15.68 -17.05 -5.59
CA SER A 184 14.30 -17.55 -5.80
C SER A 184 13.50 -17.57 -4.50
N LYS A 185 14.16 -17.86 -3.37
CA LYS A 185 13.55 -17.83 -2.04
C LYS A 185 13.01 -16.43 -1.70
N ALA A 186 13.79 -15.37 -1.93
CA ALA A 186 13.37 -14.01 -1.68
C ALA A 186 12.16 -13.61 -2.57
N VAL A 187 12.18 -14.02 -3.85
CA VAL A 187 11.06 -13.81 -4.77
C VAL A 187 9.80 -14.52 -4.27
N LEU A 188 9.88 -15.80 -3.94
CA LEU A 188 8.72 -16.59 -3.49
C LEU A 188 8.13 -16.02 -2.20
N ILE A 189 8.95 -15.71 -1.18
CA ILE A 189 8.46 -15.19 0.11
C ILE A 189 7.83 -13.78 -0.05
N SER A 190 8.21 -13.02 -1.07
CA SER A 190 7.60 -11.71 -1.33
C SER A 190 6.22 -11.78 -1.98
N LEU A 191 5.85 -12.88 -2.66
CA LEU A 191 4.58 -12.99 -3.37
C LEU A 191 3.34 -12.83 -2.47
N PRO A 192 3.22 -13.47 -1.29
CA PRO A 192 2.07 -13.25 -0.41
C PRO A 192 1.89 -11.79 -0.03
N ILE A 193 2.97 -11.07 0.28
CA ILE A 193 2.92 -9.63 0.62
C ILE A 193 2.53 -8.80 -0.61
N SER A 194 3.06 -9.12 -1.78
CA SER A 194 2.69 -8.47 -3.04
C SER A 194 1.18 -8.56 -3.30
N ILE A 195 0.60 -9.74 -3.11
CA ILE A 195 -0.85 -9.97 -3.24
C ILE A 195 -1.62 -9.15 -2.19
N LEU A 196 -1.18 -9.14 -0.93
CA LEU A 196 -1.86 -8.41 0.14
C LEU A 196 -1.77 -6.88 -0.02
N VAL A 197 -0.68 -6.36 -0.57
CA VAL A 197 -0.56 -4.94 -0.92
C VAL A 197 -1.54 -4.59 -2.05
N GLY A 198 -1.64 -5.41 -3.09
CA GLY A 198 -2.67 -5.27 -4.12
C GLY A 198 -4.10 -5.33 -3.54
N ALA A 199 -4.33 -6.19 -2.53
CA ALA A 199 -5.60 -6.30 -1.83
C ALA A 199 -5.99 -5.01 -1.09
N ILE A 200 -5.02 -4.28 -0.52
CA ILE A 200 -5.30 -2.96 0.09
C ILE A 200 -5.87 -2.01 -0.96
N LEU A 201 -5.28 -1.95 -2.14
CA LEU A 201 -5.78 -1.10 -3.20
C LEU A 201 -7.16 -1.55 -3.71
N LEU A 202 -7.35 -2.86 -3.91
CA LEU A 202 -8.65 -3.39 -4.32
C LEU A 202 -9.74 -3.03 -3.30
N SER A 203 -9.42 -3.07 -2.01
CA SER A 203 -10.37 -2.69 -0.96
C SER A 203 -10.77 -1.21 -1.03
N ASN A 204 -9.84 -0.31 -1.39
CA ASN A 204 -10.13 1.09 -1.66
C ASN A 204 -11.03 1.24 -2.88
N ASN A 205 -10.71 0.56 -3.98
CA ASN A 205 -11.49 0.59 -5.22
C ASN A 205 -12.91 0.00 -5.05
N ILE A 206 -13.10 -0.99 -4.16
CA ILE A 206 -14.43 -1.51 -3.81
C ILE A 206 -15.24 -0.46 -3.03
N ARG A 207 -14.60 0.26 -2.09
CA ARG A 207 -15.25 1.33 -1.33
C ARG A 207 -15.72 2.46 -2.24
N ASP A 208 -14.85 2.90 -3.13
CA ASP A 208 -15.05 4.09 -3.95
C ASP A 208 -15.72 3.79 -5.31
N LEU A 209 -16.14 2.54 -5.55
CA LEU A 209 -16.58 2.01 -6.84
C LEU A 209 -17.59 2.92 -7.55
N ASP A 210 -18.63 3.38 -6.85
CA ASP A 210 -19.71 4.14 -7.48
C ASP A 210 -19.23 5.55 -7.87
N GLY A 211 -18.50 6.24 -6.98
CA GLY A 211 -17.93 7.55 -7.26
C GLY A 211 -16.84 7.49 -8.34
N ASP A 212 -15.98 6.49 -8.32
CA ASP A 212 -14.95 6.29 -9.33
C ASP A 212 -15.55 6.01 -10.72
N LYS A 213 -16.64 5.25 -10.77
CA LYS A 213 -17.38 4.97 -12.02
C LYS A 213 -17.99 6.24 -12.61
N GLU A 214 -18.61 7.08 -11.78
CA GLU A 214 -19.18 8.38 -12.19
C GLU A 214 -18.07 9.30 -12.76
N ASN A 215 -16.86 9.22 -12.23
CA ASN A 215 -15.69 9.98 -12.67
C ASN A 215 -14.93 9.35 -13.84
N GLY A 216 -15.48 8.30 -14.47
CA GLY A 216 -14.92 7.68 -15.69
C GLY A 216 -13.71 6.79 -15.46
N ARG A 217 -13.37 6.40 -14.20
CA ARG A 217 -12.35 5.40 -13.89
C ARG A 217 -12.77 4.02 -14.39
N LYS A 218 -11.78 3.17 -14.69
CA LYS A 218 -11.98 1.78 -15.15
C LYS A 218 -11.16 0.83 -14.30
N THR A 219 -11.30 0.92 -12.98
CA THR A 219 -10.59 0.05 -12.03
C THR A 219 -11.06 -1.39 -12.14
N LEU A 220 -10.27 -2.34 -11.63
CA LEU A 220 -10.66 -3.76 -11.59
C LEU A 220 -12.01 -3.94 -10.88
N ALA A 221 -12.25 -3.22 -9.79
CA ALA A 221 -13.51 -3.29 -9.05
C ALA A 221 -14.72 -2.84 -9.90
N ILE A 222 -14.56 -1.80 -10.73
CA ILE A 222 -15.62 -1.31 -11.64
C ILE A 222 -15.90 -2.32 -12.73
N LEU A 223 -14.86 -2.86 -13.38
CA LEU A 223 -14.99 -3.80 -14.48
C LEU A 223 -15.59 -5.15 -14.04
N ALA A 224 -15.18 -5.65 -12.88
CA ALA A 224 -15.70 -6.91 -12.33
C ALA A 224 -17.09 -6.73 -11.69
N GLY A 225 -17.39 -5.54 -11.20
CA GLY A 225 -18.55 -5.26 -10.35
C GLY A 225 -18.30 -5.65 -8.88
N ARG A 226 -19.02 -5.00 -7.96
CA ARG A 226 -18.82 -5.08 -6.50
C ARG A 226 -18.74 -6.52 -5.99
N LYS A 227 -19.68 -7.38 -6.35
CA LYS A 227 -19.74 -8.77 -5.87
C LYS A 227 -18.51 -9.59 -6.30
N ALA A 228 -18.12 -9.49 -7.57
CA ALA A 228 -16.94 -10.19 -8.08
C ALA A 228 -15.65 -9.58 -7.49
N ALA A 229 -15.55 -8.27 -7.34
CA ALA A 229 -14.40 -7.63 -6.70
C ALA A 229 -14.20 -8.09 -5.25
N VAL A 230 -15.26 -8.27 -4.47
CA VAL A 230 -15.18 -8.84 -3.10
C VAL A 230 -14.73 -10.31 -3.13
N ASN A 231 -15.15 -11.10 -4.12
CA ASN A 231 -14.66 -12.48 -4.29
C ASN A 231 -13.19 -12.51 -4.71
N ILE A 232 -12.75 -11.60 -5.57
CA ILE A 232 -11.32 -11.44 -5.92
C ILE A 232 -10.51 -11.09 -4.65
N LEU A 233 -10.98 -10.15 -3.83
CA LEU A 233 -10.34 -9.80 -2.55
C LEU A 233 -10.23 -11.03 -1.62
N LEU A 234 -11.30 -11.82 -1.50
CA LEU A 234 -11.26 -13.08 -0.75
C LEU A 234 -10.23 -14.04 -1.30
N SER A 235 -10.18 -14.21 -2.64
CA SER A 235 -9.21 -15.09 -3.30
C SER A 235 -7.77 -14.62 -3.04
N MET A 236 -7.50 -13.32 -3.05
CA MET A 236 -6.18 -12.76 -2.73
C MET A 236 -5.75 -13.11 -1.29
N PHE A 237 -6.65 -13.02 -0.32
CA PHE A 237 -6.36 -13.48 1.05
C PHE A 237 -6.08 -14.98 1.09
N VAL A 238 -6.97 -15.80 0.53
CA VAL A 238 -6.83 -17.27 0.53
C VAL A 238 -5.51 -17.69 -0.12
N ILE A 239 -5.19 -17.15 -1.30
CA ILE A 239 -3.94 -17.46 -2.01
C ILE A 239 -2.72 -17.09 -1.15
N SER A 240 -2.73 -15.92 -0.49
CA SER A 240 -1.61 -15.51 0.37
C SER A 240 -1.36 -16.50 1.53
N TYR A 241 -2.42 -17.01 2.17
CA TYR A 241 -2.28 -18.02 3.22
C TYR A 241 -1.89 -19.39 2.66
N VAL A 242 -2.50 -19.82 1.55
CA VAL A 242 -2.16 -21.09 0.90
C VAL A 242 -0.71 -21.14 0.47
N LEU A 243 -0.16 -20.03 -0.05
CA LEU A 243 1.26 -19.96 -0.40
C LEU A 243 2.18 -20.24 0.81
N ILE A 244 1.83 -19.80 2.01
CA ILE A 244 2.62 -20.12 3.21
C ILE A 244 2.61 -21.62 3.49
N PHE A 245 1.46 -22.30 3.39
CA PHE A 245 1.40 -23.75 3.56
C PHE A 245 2.22 -24.48 2.50
N VAL A 246 2.13 -24.06 1.24
CA VAL A 246 2.94 -24.60 0.14
C VAL A 246 4.43 -24.40 0.42
N TYR A 247 4.84 -23.22 0.90
CA TYR A 247 6.25 -22.91 1.20
C TYR A 247 6.77 -23.69 2.41
N ILE A 248 5.93 -24.01 3.40
CA ILE A 248 6.31 -24.90 4.50
C ILE A 248 6.50 -26.33 3.94
N PHE A 249 5.59 -26.81 3.11
CA PHE A 249 5.69 -28.14 2.50
C PHE A 249 6.91 -28.30 1.58
N MET A 250 7.34 -27.22 0.93
CA MET A 250 8.53 -27.17 0.06
C MET A 250 9.84 -26.84 0.82
N ASP A 251 9.84 -26.78 2.14
CA ASP A 251 10.96 -26.37 2.99
C ASP A 251 11.57 -25.00 2.65
N ILE A 252 10.77 -24.10 2.05
CA ILE A 252 11.18 -22.72 1.74
C ILE A 252 11.16 -21.88 3.03
N VAL A 253 10.16 -22.10 3.88
CA VAL A 253 10.01 -21.46 5.21
C VAL A 253 9.68 -22.50 6.27
N GLY A 254 10.04 -22.23 7.53
CA GLY A 254 9.80 -23.15 8.65
C GLY A 254 8.38 -23.04 9.22
N LEU A 255 8.07 -23.94 10.16
CA LEU A 255 6.76 -24.02 10.84
C LEU A 255 6.38 -22.74 11.59
N TRP A 256 7.34 -21.93 12.04
CA TRP A 256 7.09 -20.62 12.64
C TRP A 256 6.25 -19.71 11.75
N SER A 257 6.29 -19.91 10.41
CA SER A 257 5.50 -19.13 9.47
C SER A 257 3.98 -19.32 9.61
N LEU A 258 3.53 -20.35 10.35
CA LEU A 258 2.12 -20.50 10.74
C LEU A 258 1.63 -19.37 11.66
N LEU A 259 2.51 -18.59 12.27
CA LEU A 259 2.14 -17.38 13.02
C LEU A 259 1.30 -16.40 12.18
N VAL A 260 1.46 -16.39 10.86
CA VAL A 260 0.66 -15.51 9.99
C VAL A 260 -0.85 -15.77 10.10
N LEU A 261 -1.26 -16.97 10.53
CA LEU A 261 -2.67 -17.34 10.73
C LEU A 261 -3.35 -16.47 11.80
N LEU A 262 -2.60 -15.86 12.71
CA LEU A 262 -3.14 -14.91 13.69
C LEU A 262 -3.70 -13.63 13.02
N SER A 263 -3.40 -13.39 11.73
CA SER A 263 -4.00 -12.29 10.96
C SER A 263 -5.36 -12.64 10.32
N VAL A 264 -5.74 -13.93 10.26
CA VAL A 264 -7.00 -14.40 9.64
C VAL A 264 -8.25 -13.70 10.16
N PRO A 265 -8.41 -13.41 11.47
CA PRO A 265 -9.59 -12.70 11.96
C PRO A 265 -9.81 -11.33 11.31
N LYS A 266 -8.71 -10.64 10.92
CA LYS A 266 -8.81 -9.36 10.21
C LYS A 266 -9.27 -9.54 8.77
N ALA A 267 -8.74 -10.53 8.06
CA ALA A 267 -9.19 -10.89 6.71
C ALA A 267 -10.68 -11.28 6.70
N TYR A 268 -11.10 -12.09 7.68
CA TYR A 268 -12.50 -12.47 7.83
C TYR A 268 -13.41 -11.24 8.07
N THR A 269 -13.00 -10.34 8.96
CA THR A 269 -13.75 -9.10 9.25
C THR A 269 -13.88 -8.25 7.99
N ALA A 270 -12.81 -8.06 7.21
CA ALA A 270 -12.83 -7.31 5.97
C ALA A 270 -13.87 -7.88 4.99
N ILE A 271 -13.80 -9.18 4.70
CA ILE A 271 -14.73 -9.83 3.76
C ILE A 271 -16.18 -9.81 4.25
N LYS A 272 -16.41 -10.06 5.55
CA LYS A 272 -17.74 -10.00 6.14
C LYS A 272 -18.38 -8.64 5.95
N GLU A 273 -17.64 -7.55 6.24
CA GLU A 273 -18.17 -6.20 6.11
C GLU A 273 -18.38 -5.79 4.66
N PHE A 274 -17.47 -6.12 3.73
CA PHE A 274 -17.67 -5.86 2.30
C PHE A 274 -18.87 -6.62 1.71
N LYS A 275 -19.26 -7.76 2.29
CA LYS A 275 -20.48 -8.50 1.88
C LYS A 275 -21.77 -7.93 2.46
N GLN A 276 -21.71 -7.23 3.59
CA GLN A 276 -22.87 -6.77 4.33
C GLN A 276 -23.18 -5.29 4.15
N LYS A 277 -22.21 -4.49 3.69
CA LYS A 277 -22.29 -3.03 3.61
C LYS A 277 -21.98 -2.57 2.19
N GLU A 278 -22.56 -1.44 1.80
CA GLU A 278 -22.39 -0.87 0.46
C GLU A 278 -21.93 0.58 0.48
N LYS A 279 -22.35 1.35 1.51
CA LYS A 279 -22.03 2.78 1.58
C LYS A 279 -20.54 3.01 1.90
N PRO A 280 -19.85 3.92 1.20
CA PRO A 280 -18.43 4.18 1.40
C PRO A 280 -18.02 4.43 2.85
N ILE A 281 -18.81 5.19 3.62
CA ILE A 281 -18.54 5.48 5.02
C ILE A 281 -18.60 4.22 5.90
N GLU A 282 -19.47 3.28 5.61
CA GLU A 282 -19.63 2.04 6.35
C GLU A 282 -18.50 1.04 6.02
N LEU A 283 -17.91 1.16 4.83
CA LEU A 283 -16.82 0.31 4.34
C LEU A 283 -15.43 0.71 4.88
N MET A 284 -15.32 1.84 5.59
CA MET A 284 -14.05 2.30 6.15
C MET A 284 -13.41 1.27 7.08
N ASN A 285 -14.21 0.53 7.87
CA ASN A 285 -13.68 -0.51 8.76
C ASN A 285 -13.24 -1.76 7.99
N ALA A 286 -13.94 -2.14 6.91
CA ALA A 286 -13.54 -3.24 6.03
C ALA A 286 -12.17 -2.94 5.37
N MET A 287 -11.99 -1.71 4.85
CA MET A 287 -10.73 -1.24 4.29
C MET A 287 -9.61 -1.25 5.35
N LYS A 288 -9.86 -0.72 6.56
CA LYS A 288 -8.92 -0.76 7.67
C LYS A 288 -8.53 -2.21 8.03
N SER A 289 -9.49 -3.12 8.06
CA SER A 289 -9.25 -4.54 8.35
C SER A 289 -8.41 -5.21 7.27
N THR A 290 -8.57 -4.83 5.98
CA THR A 290 -7.70 -5.27 4.88
C THR A 290 -6.26 -4.81 5.09
N ALA A 291 -6.06 -3.52 5.39
CA ALA A 291 -4.72 -2.98 5.69
C ALA A 291 -4.09 -3.66 6.93
N GLN A 292 -4.88 -3.90 7.98
CA GLN A 292 -4.44 -4.64 9.16
C GLN A 292 -4.08 -6.09 8.85
N THR A 293 -4.78 -6.74 7.92
CA THR A 293 -4.41 -8.11 7.46
C THR A 293 -3.01 -8.11 6.89
N ASN A 294 -2.70 -7.21 5.95
CA ASN A 294 -1.34 -7.08 5.40
C ASN A 294 -0.31 -6.78 6.48
N THR A 295 -0.60 -5.84 7.39
CA THR A 295 0.32 -5.44 8.45
C THR A 295 0.64 -6.59 9.40
N PHE A 296 -0.39 -7.27 9.93
CA PHE A 296 -0.18 -8.40 10.85
C PHE A 296 0.45 -9.60 10.15
N PHE A 297 0.00 -9.94 8.95
CA PHE A 297 0.60 -11.02 8.17
C PHE A 297 2.09 -10.78 7.92
N GLY A 298 2.46 -9.60 7.41
CA GLY A 298 3.84 -9.28 7.11
C GLY A 298 4.72 -9.18 8.36
N PHE A 299 4.22 -8.59 9.45
CA PHE A 299 4.93 -8.52 10.72
C PHE A 299 5.16 -9.92 11.33
N LEU A 300 4.13 -10.77 11.34
CA LEU A 300 4.21 -12.12 11.86
C LEU A 300 5.11 -13.02 11.00
N LEU A 301 5.09 -12.85 9.67
CA LEU A 301 6.02 -13.53 8.78
C LEU A 301 7.46 -13.10 9.05
N THR A 302 7.69 -11.81 9.26
CA THR A 302 9.01 -11.28 9.63
C THR A 302 9.51 -11.88 10.95
N ILE A 303 8.66 -11.92 11.98
CA ILE A 303 9.00 -12.58 13.26
C ILE A 303 9.28 -14.07 13.04
N ALA A 304 8.46 -14.76 12.25
CA ALA A 304 8.65 -16.18 11.97
C ALA A 304 10.02 -16.48 11.34
N LEU A 305 10.46 -15.65 10.40
CA LEU A 305 11.78 -15.79 9.77
C LEU A 305 12.93 -15.51 10.76
N ILE A 306 12.75 -14.53 11.64
CA ILE A 306 13.74 -14.26 12.72
C ILE A 306 13.82 -15.47 13.67
N LEU A 307 12.67 -16.01 14.11
CA LEU A 307 12.64 -17.19 14.98
C LEU A 307 13.27 -18.41 14.29
N GLN A 308 12.98 -18.60 13.01
CA GLN A 308 13.59 -19.66 12.23
C GLN A 308 15.11 -19.52 12.15
N TYR A 309 15.63 -18.30 12.00
CA TYR A 309 17.07 -18.06 11.91
C TYR A 309 17.82 -18.33 13.24
N TYR A 310 17.23 -17.97 14.38
CA TYR A 310 17.89 -18.09 15.68
C TYR A 310 17.57 -19.38 16.44
N LEU A 311 16.47 -20.08 16.12
CA LEU A 311 15.98 -21.23 16.89
C LEU A 311 15.96 -22.55 16.07
N ALA A 312 16.21 -22.50 14.77
CA ALA A 312 16.36 -23.68 13.93
C ALA A 312 17.84 -23.94 13.62
#